data_0890a082ebaf401578db7e25e375873d
#
_entry.id   0890a082ebaf401578db7e25e375873d
#
_cell.length_a   1.000
_cell.length_b   1.000
_cell.length_c   1.000
_cell.angle_alpha   90.00
_cell.angle_beta   90.00
_cell.angle_gamma   90.00
#
_symmetry.space_group_name_H-M   'P 1'
#
loop_
_entity.id
_entity.type
_entity.pdbx_description
1 polymer ?
#
loop_
_entity_poly.entity_id
_entity_poly.type
_entity_poly.pdbx_seq_one_letter_code
_entity_poly.pdbx_strand_id
1 'polypeptide(L)'
;MRRRTFLSGVTGGAALLAGCQAEPVESGGNGSGTSGGDDGSTGTTANGSNGTTVGDSGGEQTLRVATYPSYLDAPSVSPGGWVKEQFESTHDATLEWFAPESGINYFVQRRQQNLGIEADAYLGLTVDNLVRADAALGDTKLFAPSNTEEIANYGALKEGLSFDAGNRVIPTETSYISLVYNENRIEAPETLDDLLKPAYEGALITEDPTQSETGLGFLLQTIENEGEDGYLEYWEALQENNVRILGSWSDAYAAYSNGEAPIVMSYATDQVFAARGDEDMSEHQVAFLNNQGVAYVAGIGTFADSERAGLVDQFTEFMLSPRVQSKVAVLNVAFPVVTNANLPANFDELTYTPQETISYGYDRLRGNLSGWLDAWSRQVSG
;
A
#
# COMPACT_ATOMS: atom_id res chain seq x y z
N MET A 1 -38.82 -27.54 3.45
CA MET A 1 -40.07 -26.76 3.44
C MET A 1 -40.08 -25.78 4.60
N ARG A 2 -39.83 -24.52 4.33
CA ARG A 2 -40.40 -23.33 4.98
C ARG A 2 -39.77 -22.10 4.31
N ARG A 3 -40.51 -21.55 3.34
CA ARG A 3 -40.26 -20.27 2.70
C ARG A 3 -40.49 -19.17 3.75
N ARG A 4 -39.60 -18.19 3.84
CA ARG A 4 -39.87 -16.88 4.44
C ARG A 4 -39.77 -15.82 3.36
N THR A 5 -40.89 -15.33 2.99
CA THR A 5 -41.20 -14.17 2.16
C THR A 5 -40.84 -12.91 2.95
N PHE A 6 -40.01 -12.03 2.39
CA PHE A 6 -39.90 -10.65 2.87
C PHE A 6 -40.56 -9.71 1.86
N LEU A 7 -41.53 -8.97 2.39
CA LEU A 7 -42.32 -7.98 1.68
C LEU A 7 -41.49 -6.73 1.34
N SER A 8 -41.70 -6.29 0.12
CA SER A 8 -41.33 -4.97 -0.38
C SER A 8 -42.20 -3.90 0.28
N GLY A 9 -41.59 -2.84 0.81
CA GLY A 9 -42.23 -1.61 1.23
C GLY A 9 -41.56 -0.42 0.57
N VAL A 10 -42.18 0.04 -0.53
CA VAL A 10 -41.87 1.34 -1.14
C VAL A 10 -42.70 2.39 -0.45
N THR A 11 -42.11 3.40 0.15
CA THR A 11 -42.75 4.69 0.44
C THR A 11 -41.77 5.81 0.13
N GLY A 12 -42.15 6.58 -0.89
CA GLY A 12 -41.46 7.83 -1.26
C GLY A 12 -41.76 8.92 -0.22
N GLY A 13 -40.79 9.84 -0.08
CA GLY A 13 -40.91 11.03 0.74
C GLY A 13 -39.99 12.11 0.19
N ALA A 14 -40.59 13.17 -0.29
CA ALA A 14 -40.02 14.29 -0.99
C ALA A 14 -39.07 15.17 -0.13
N ALA A 15 -38.21 15.86 -0.82
CA ALA A 15 -37.24 16.84 -0.38
C ALA A 15 -37.83 17.98 0.51
N LEU A 16 -36.99 18.43 1.45
CA LEU A 16 -37.01 19.82 1.90
C LEU A 16 -35.54 20.23 2.16
N LEU A 17 -35.10 21.15 1.32
CA LEU A 17 -33.93 21.98 1.51
C LEU A 17 -34.16 22.94 2.67
N ALA A 18 -33.34 22.90 3.70
CA ALA A 18 -33.25 23.96 4.70
C ALA A 18 -31.77 24.30 4.88
N GLY A 19 -31.41 25.47 4.38
CA GLY A 19 -30.12 26.10 4.63
C GLY A 19 -30.03 26.56 6.09
N CYS A 20 -28.88 26.35 6.71
CA CYS A 20 -28.50 27.02 7.95
C CYS A 20 -27.44 28.07 7.65
N GLN A 21 -27.83 29.33 7.77
CA GLN A 21 -26.95 30.48 7.85
C GLN A 21 -26.25 30.48 9.21
N ALA A 22 -24.96 30.70 9.21
CA ALA A 22 -24.19 30.97 10.41
C ALA A 22 -24.29 32.47 10.75
N GLU A 23 -24.72 32.80 11.95
CA GLU A 23 -24.62 34.16 12.49
C GLU A 23 -23.30 34.35 13.26
N PRO A 24 -22.69 35.54 13.24
CA PRO A 24 -21.43 35.84 13.93
C PRO A 24 -21.68 36.19 15.41
N VAL A 25 -20.86 35.65 16.31
CA VAL A 25 -20.84 36.01 17.72
C VAL A 25 -19.94 37.21 17.92
N GLU A 26 -20.52 38.29 18.41
CA GLU A 26 -19.83 39.52 18.79
C GLU A 26 -19.02 39.38 20.08
N SER A 27 -17.90 40.12 20.10
CA SER A 27 -17.00 40.32 21.24
C SER A 27 -17.56 41.34 22.22
N GLY A 28 -17.42 41.07 23.50
CA GLY A 28 -17.49 42.08 24.59
C GLY A 28 -16.72 41.53 25.77
N GLY A 29 -15.78 42.07 26.31
CA GLY A 29 -15.42 43.38 26.69
C GLY A 29 -15.35 43.50 28.21
N ASN A 30 -14.14 43.70 28.71
CA ASN A 30 -13.81 44.55 29.86
C ASN A 30 -13.83 44.03 31.32
N GLY A 31 -12.71 44.33 32.04
CA GLY A 31 -12.62 44.44 33.49
C GLY A 31 -11.26 44.05 34.10
N SER A 32 -10.28 44.80 34.03
CA SER A 32 -9.59 45.75 34.93
C SER A 32 -9.40 45.30 36.42
N GLY A 33 -8.14 45.36 36.90
CA GLY A 33 -7.78 45.33 38.35
C GLY A 33 -6.32 44.93 38.59
N THR A 34 -5.48 45.81 38.54
CA THR A 34 -4.40 46.53 39.24
C THR A 34 -3.76 45.91 40.48
N SER A 35 -2.45 46.11 40.50
CA SER A 35 -1.46 46.39 41.58
C SER A 35 -0.85 45.17 42.27
N GLY A 36 0.43 45.06 42.54
CA GLY A 36 1.57 46.00 42.56
C GLY A 36 2.64 45.46 43.48
N GLY A 37 3.88 45.89 43.31
CA GLY A 37 4.96 45.87 44.30
C GLY A 37 5.94 44.75 44.16
N ASP A 38 7.12 44.90 43.78
CA ASP A 38 8.30 45.74 43.98
C ASP A 38 9.35 45.00 44.83
N ASP A 39 10.62 45.24 44.51
CA ASP A 39 11.91 45.05 45.19
C ASP A 39 12.50 43.62 45.17
N GLY A 40 13.68 43.36 44.68
CA GLY A 40 14.91 44.16 44.64
C GLY A 40 16.09 43.27 44.96
N SER A 41 17.18 43.50 44.30
CA SER A 41 18.57 43.32 44.74
C SER A 41 19.40 42.12 44.26
N THR A 42 20.22 42.41 43.28
CA THR A 42 21.71 42.22 43.16
C THR A 42 22.40 41.06 43.84
N GLY A 43 23.24 40.35 43.05
CA GLY A 43 24.33 39.53 43.57
C GLY A 43 25.14 38.80 42.49
N THR A 44 26.27 39.32 42.25
CA THR A 44 27.31 39.03 41.25
C THR A 44 28.10 37.71 41.48
N THR A 45 28.62 37.19 40.36
CA THR A 45 29.87 36.45 40.10
C THR A 45 30.01 34.97 40.46
N ALA A 46 30.39 34.24 39.52
CA ALA A 46 31.65 33.68 39.05
C ALA A 46 31.62 32.18 38.69
N ASN A 47 31.89 31.94 37.42
CA ASN A 47 32.82 30.94 36.90
C ASN A 47 32.80 29.50 37.42
N GLY A 48 32.44 28.57 36.57
CA GLY A 48 32.64 27.14 36.71
C GLY A 48 32.27 26.42 35.41
N SER A 49 33.29 26.26 34.56
CA SER A 49 33.27 25.36 33.41
C SER A 49 32.92 23.96 33.88
N ASN A 50 31.79 23.44 33.40
CA ASN A 50 31.60 22.00 33.37
C ASN A 50 30.68 21.65 32.23
N GLY A 51 31.14 20.71 31.40
CA GLY A 51 30.45 20.21 30.21
C GLY A 51 29.03 19.81 30.53
N THR A 52 28.12 20.53 29.94
CA THR A 52 26.71 20.12 29.91
C THR A 52 26.57 19.09 28.81
N THR A 53 26.56 17.83 29.21
CA THR A 53 25.82 16.84 28.44
C THR A 53 24.43 17.45 28.27
N VAL A 54 24.07 17.72 27.02
CA VAL A 54 22.69 18.03 26.64
C VAL A 54 21.90 16.79 27.03
N GLY A 55 21.23 16.85 28.16
CA GLY A 55 20.22 15.87 28.51
C GLY A 55 19.13 16.00 27.47
N ASP A 56 18.94 14.94 26.71
CA ASP A 56 17.77 14.69 25.94
C ASP A 56 16.55 14.92 26.87
N SER A 57 15.84 16.02 26.65
CA SER A 57 14.57 16.26 27.31
C SER A 57 13.59 15.28 26.63
N GLY A 58 13.40 14.11 27.27
CA GLY A 58 12.44 13.08 26.83
C GLY A 58 11.03 13.63 26.77
N GLY A 59 10.72 14.31 25.70
CA GLY A 59 9.37 14.51 25.20
C GLY A 59 9.05 13.32 24.28
N GLU A 60 7.91 12.69 24.49
CA GLU A 60 7.36 11.65 23.63
C GLU A 60 7.53 12.05 22.16
N GLN A 61 8.32 11.29 21.41
CA GLN A 61 8.59 11.60 20.01
C GLN A 61 7.45 11.06 19.16
N THR A 62 6.88 11.88 18.27
CA THR A 62 5.85 11.45 17.35
C THR A 62 6.46 11.09 16.01
N LEU A 63 6.29 9.85 15.57
CA LEU A 63 6.62 9.36 14.25
C LEU A 63 5.38 9.41 13.35
N ARG A 64 5.46 10.13 12.24
CA ARG A 64 4.39 10.23 11.25
C ARG A 64 4.70 9.35 10.05
N VAL A 65 3.93 8.29 9.87
CA VAL A 65 4.09 7.35 8.75
C VAL A 65 2.91 7.44 7.81
N ALA A 66 3.19 7.79 6.56
CA ALA A 66 2.21 7.71 5.49
C ALA A 66 2.09 6.27 5.00
N THR A 67 0.86 5.88 4.58
CA THR A 67 0.59 4.55 4.03
C THR A 67 -0.66 4.58 3.14
N TYR A 68 -1.06 3.44 2.60
CA TYR A 68 -2.27 3.30 1.80
C TYR A 68 -3.51 3.03 2.68
N PRO A 69 -4.72 3.41 2.21
CA PRO A 69 -5.93 3.36 3.05
C PRO A 69 -6.25 1.98 3.62
N SER A 70 -6.14 0.91 2.83
CA SER A 70 -6.47 -0.45 3.28
C SER A 70 -5.51 -1.02 4.33
N TYR A 71 -4.31 -0.44 4.50
CA TYR A 71 -3.43 -0.77 5.62
C TYR A 71 -4.03 -0.36 6.97
N LEU A 72 -4.88 0.66 6.99
CA LEU A 72 -5.51 1.22 8.19
C LEU A 72 -6.96 0.75 8.39
N ASP A 73 -7.71 0.66 7.30
CA ASP A 73 -9.15 0.37 7.33
C ASP A 73 -9.54 -0.49 6.12
N ALA A 74 -9.27 -1.77 6.21
CA ALA A 74 -9.73 -2.75 5.24
C ALA A 74 -11.05 -3.38 5.69
N PRO A 75 -11.91 -3.82 4.75
CA PRO A 75 -13.21 -4.43 5.08
C PRO A 75 -13.14 -5.63 6.02
N SER A 76 -12.04 -6.36 6.02
CA SER A 76 -11.86 -7.55 6.85
C SER A 76 -11.03 -7.27 8.11
N VAL A 77 -9.74 -7.06 7.96
CA VAL A 77 -8.79 -6.71 9.04
C VAL A 77 -7.63 -5.96 8.42
N SER A 78 -7.20 -4.90 9.07
CA SER A 78 -6.03 -4.13 8.69
C SER A 78 -4.93 -4.21 9.76
N PRO A 79 -3.64 -4.17 9.36
CA PRO A 79 -2.53 -4.27 10.30
C PRO A 79 -2.28 -2.99 11.10
N GLY A 80 -2.69 -1.81 10.58
CA GLY A 80 -2.27 -0.49 11.09
C GLY A 80 -2.52 -0.27 12.57
N GLY A 81 -3.70 -0.66 13.07
CA GLY A 81 -4.05 -0.52 14.49
C GLY A 81 -3.14 -1.39 15.38
N TRP A 82 -2.93 -2.65 15.01
CA TRP A 82 -2.05 -3.55 15.75
C TRP A 82 -0.58 -3.11 15.71
N VAL A 83 -0.10 -2.68 14.55
CA VAL A 83 1.28 -2.18 14.37
C VAL A 83 1.50 -0.97 15.28
N LYS A 84 0.57 0.00 15.29
CA LYS A 84 0.62 1.17 16.17
C LYS A 84 0.72 0.77 17.63
N GLU A 85 -0.22 -0.03 18.14
CA GLU A 85 -0.24 -0.49 19.52
C GLU A 85 1.06 -1.19 19.93
N GLN A 86 1.58 -2.08 19.06
CA GLN A 86 2.80 -2.82 19.38
C GLN A 86 4.06 -1.96 19.33
N PHE A 87 4.16 -1.02 18.39
CA PHE A 87 5.28 -0.09 18.32
C PHE A 87 5.32 0.81 19.55
N GLU A 88 4.22 1.47 19.88
CA GLU A 88 4.10 2.35 21.05
C GLU A 88 4.32 1.62 22.37
N SER A 89 3.98 0.33 22.45
CA SER A 89 4.23 -0.47 23.67
C SER A 89 5.70 -0.82 23.91
N THR A 90 6.54 -0.72 22.87
CA THR A 90 7.95 -1.15 22.90
C THR A 90 8.95 -0.03 22.68
N HIS A 91 8.49 1.14 22.26
CA HIS A 91 9.30 2.32 21.98
C HIS A 91 8.71 3.54 22.69
N ASP A 92 9.55 4.43 23.17
CA ASP A 92 9.13 5.70 23.78
C ASP A 92 8.79 6.72 22.68
N ALA A 93 7.77 6.40 21.89
CA ALA A 93 7.33 7.17 20.74
C ALA A 93 5.86 6.90 20.44
N THR A 94 5.16 7.92 19.93
CA THR A 94 3.79 7.81 19.40
C THR A 94 3.85 7.63 17.89
N LEU A 95 3.07 6.71 17.32
CA LEU A 95 2.93 6.50 15.89
C LEU A 95 1.64 7.15 15.37
N GLU A 96 1.77 8.11 14.47
CA GLU A 96 0.66 8.72 13.75
C GLU A 96 0.62 8.22 12.31
N TRP A 97 -0.52 7.62 11.94
CA TRP A 97 -0.77 7.20 10.57
C TRP A 97 -1.36 8.33 9.74
N PHE A 98 -0.97 8.37 8.46
CA PHE A 98 -1.52 9.26 7.48
C PHE A 98 -1.73 8.50 6.14
N ALA A 99 -2.95 8.48 5.63
CA ALA A 99 -3.29 7.83 4.36
C ALA A 99 -3.85 8.86 3.37
N PRO A 100 -3.01 9.48 2.53
CA PRO A 100 -3.49 10.43 1.53
C PRO A 100 -4.25 9.71 0.41
N GLU A 101 -5.39 10.23 0.01
CA GLU A 101 -6.25 9.65 -1.04
C GLU A 101 -5.52 9.45 -2.38
N SER A 102 -4.57 10.34 -2.72
CA SER A 102 -3.78 10.25 -3.95
C SER A 102 -2.44 9.53 -3.76
N GLY A 103 -2.24 8.78 -2.66
CA GLY A 103 -1.04 8.01 -2.39
C GLY A 103 0.24 8.84 -2.51
N ILE A 104 1.25 8.30 -3.22
CA ILE A 104 2.53 8.97 -3.42
C ILE A 104 2.42 10.32 -4.14
N ASN A 105 1.40 10.49 -5.00
CA ASN A 105 1.21 11.72 -5.76
C ASN A 105 0.94 12.93 -4.86
N TYR A 106 0.36 12.75 -3.68
CA TYR A 106 0.21 13.81 -2.69
C TYR A 106 1.56 14.45 -2.35
N PHE A 107 2.57 13.64 -2.10
CA PHE A 107 3.90 14.11 -1.73
C PHE A 107 4.67 14.67 -2.92
N VAL A 108 4.49 14.10 -4.11
CA VAL A 108 5.04 14.63 -5.37
C VAL A 108 4.53 16.05 -5.60
N GLN A 109 3.22 16.29 -5.49
CA GLN A 109 2.61 17.61 -5.67
C GLN A 109 3.11 18.62 -4.63
N ARG A 110 3.19 18.23 -3.35
CA ARG A 110 3.75 19.10 -2.30
C ARG A 110 5.18 19.51 -2.62
N ARG A 111 6.01 18.57 -3.07
CA ARG A 111 7.40 18.84 -3.43
C ARG A 111 7.50 19.78 -4.63
N GLN A 112 6.69 19.59 -5.67
CA GLN A 112 6.62 20.48 -6.84
C GLN A 112 6.18 21.90 -6.46
N GLN A 113 5.34 22.05 -5.46
CA GLN A 113 4.87 23.33 -4.94
C GLN A 113 5.79 23.94 -3.88
N ASN A 114 6.95 23.30 -3.57
CA ASN A 114 7.87 23.67 -2.50
C ASN A 114 7.21 23.73 -1.11
N LEU A 115 6.24 22.86 -0.86
CA LEU A 115 5.62 22.67 0.43
C LEU A 115 6.36 21.57 1.21
N GLY A 116 6.41 21.70 2.55
CA GLY A 116 7.01 20.70 3.43
C GLY A 116 6.28 19.36 3.35
N ILE A 117 7.02 18.27 3.56
CA ILE A 117 6.46 16.93 3.72
C ILE A 117 6.08 16.74 5.20
N GLU A 118 4.81 16.43 5.47
CA GLU A 118 4.26 16.33 6.82
C GLU A 118 4.29 14.88 7.35
N ALA A 119 5.17 14.06 6.81
CA ALA A 119 5.40 12.69 7.21
C ALA A 119 6.92 12.40 7.28
N ASP A 120 7.31 11.43 8.09
CA ASP A 120 8.70 11.01 8.26
C ASP A 120 9.05 9.84 7.33
N ALA A 121 8.09 8.95 7.08
CA ALA A 121 8.26 7.79 6.21
C ALA A 121 6.99 7.48 5.41
N TYR A 122 7.15 6.69 4.35
CA TYR A 122 6.06 6.07 3.60
C TYR A 122 6.19 4.56 3.66
N LEU A 123 5.18 3.88 4.20
CA LEU A 123 5.05 2.42 4.23
C LEU A 123 4.11 1.94 3.12
N GLY A 124 4.49 0.90 2.41
CA GLY A 124 3.76 0.42 1.23
C GLY A 124 4.28 1.03 -0.08
N LEU A 125 5.52 1.51 -0.09
CA LEU A 125 6.16 2.09 -1.27
C LEU A 125 6.63 0.99 -2.22
N THR A 126 6.09 0.98 -3.43
CA THR A 126 6.44 0.05 -4.51
C THR A 126 7.47 0.63 -5.47
N VAL A 127 8.01 -0.22 -6.33
CA VAL A 127 9.03 0.20 -7.33
C VAL A 127 8.46 1.21 -8.34
N ASP A 128 7.23 1.04 -8.78
CA ASP A 128 6.59 1.97 -9.72
C ASP A 128 6.29 3.32 -9.08
N ASN A 129 5.87 3.33 -7.81
CA ASN A 129 5.70 4.55 -7.02
C ASN A 129 7.00 5.36 -6.95
N LEU A 130 8.13 4.68 -6.68
CA LEU A 130 9.45 5.31 -6.64
C LEU A 130 9.87 5.87 -8.01
N VAL A 131 9.63 5.09 -9.07
CA VAL A 131 9.92 5.50 -10.46
C VAL A 131 9.07 6.69 -10.88
N ARG A 132 7.76 6.68 -10.59
CA ARG A 132 6.84 7.79 -10.91
C ARG A 132 7.24 9.06 -10.15
N ALA A 133 7.55 8.95 -8.86
CA ALA A 133 8.00 10.10 -8.06
C ALA A 133 9.28 10.71 -8.60
N ASP A 134 10.28 9.88 -8.92
CA ASP A 134 11.54 10.34 -9.48
C ASP A 134 11.38 10.96 -10.89
N ALA A 135 10.52 10.40 -11.73
CA ALA A 135 10.21 10.96 -13.05
C ALA A 135 9.55 12.34 -12.95
N ALA A 136 8.64 12.52 -11.99
CA ALA A 136 7.92 13.77 -11.78
C ALA A 136 8.79 14.89 -11.16
N LEU A 137 9.81 14.52 -10.37
CA LEU A 137 10.62 15.46 -9.58
C LEU A 137 12.05 15.66 -10.13
N GLY A 138 12.49 14.85 -11.10
CA GLY A 138 13.81 14.94 -11.69
C GLY A 138 14.93 14.69 -10.67
N ASP A 139 15.80 15.68 -10.49
CA ASP A 139 16.95 15.57 -9.59
C ASP A 139 16.57 15.62 -8.10
N THR A 140 15.37 16.12 -7.78
CA THR A 140 14.88 16.17 -6.40
C THR A 140 14.32 14.81 -5.99
N LYS A 141 14.85 14.23 -4.91
CA LYS A 141 14.40 12.94 -4.41
C LYS A 141 13.42 13.12 -3.24
N LEU A 142 12.35 12.33 -3.24
CA LEU A 142 11.42 12.27 -2.09
C LEU A 142 12.04 11.50 -0.92
N PHE A 143 12.79 10.45 -1.22
CA PHE A 143 13.28 9.51 -0.22
C PHE A 143 14.80 9.53 -0.13
N ALA A 144 15.31 9.51 1.11
CA ALA A 144 16.72 9.35 1.42
C ALA A 144 17.14 7.88 1.38
N PRO A 145 18.41 7.57 1.07
CA PRO A 145 18.95 6.23 1.29
C PRO A 145 18.94 5.85 2.77
N SER A 146 18.56 4.61 3.08
CA SER A 146 18.65 4.05 4.42
C SER A 146 20.03 3.45 4.68
N ASN A 147 20.53 3.56 5.92
CA ASN A 147 21.74 2.88 6.34
C ASN A 147 21.44 1.41 6.71
N THR A 148 21.50 0.54 5.72
CA THR A 148 21.12 -0.87 5.87
C THR A 148 22.03 -1.66 6.83
N GLU A 149 23.24 -1.16 7.11
CA GLU A 149 24.16 -1.81 8.07
C GLU A 149 23.71 -1.62 9.52
N GLU A 150 22.97 -0.56 9.80
CA GLU A 150 22.47 -0.24 11.15
C GLU A 150 21.05 -0.79 11.41
N ILE A 151 20.32 -1.22 10.37
CA ILE A 151 18.96 -1.74 10.52
C ILE A 151 19.00 -3.22 10.98
N ALA A 152 18.52 -3.47 12.19
CA ALA A 152 18.42 -4.82 12.71
C ALA A 152 17.48 -5.70 11.85
N ASN A 153 17.82 -6.98 11.71
CA ASN A 153 17.13 -7.95 10.85
C ASN A 153 17.21 -7.68 9.34
N TYR A 154 17.89 -6.64 8.88
CA TYR A 154 18.09 -6.44 7.43
C TYR A 154 18.75 -7.65 6.76
N GLY A 155 19.75 -8.25 7.42
CA GLY A 155 20.42 -9.46 6.95
C GLY A 155 19.53 -10.72 6.89
N ALA A 156 18.31 -10.67 7.45
CA ALA A 156 17.33 -11.76 7.34
C ALA A 156 16.38 -11.59 6.15
N LEU A 157 16.49 -10.50 5.37
CA LEU A 157 15.69 -10.31 4.18
C LEU A 157 15.93 -11.44 3.18
N LYS A 158 14.85 -11.89 2.55
CA LYS A 158 14.90 -12.86 1.46
C LYS A 158 15.63 -12.25 0.26
N GLU A 159 16.39 -13.06 -0.45
CA GLU A 159 17.09 -12.63 -1.65
C GLU A 159 16.11 -12.19 -2.75
N GLY A 160 16.53 -11.22 -3.57
CA GLY A 160 15.77 -10.76 -4.73
C GLY A 160 14.64 -9.76 -4.45
N LEU A 161 14.36 -9.41 -3.19
CA LEU A 161 13.30 -8.46 -2.86
C LEU A 161 13.72 -6.98 -2.93
N SER A 162 15.02 -6.68 -2.91
CA SER A 162 15.50 -5.30 -3.10
C SER A 162 15.33 -4.89 -4.56
N PHE A 163 14.54 -3.86 -4.82
CA PHE A 163 14.26 -3.34 -6.16
C PHE A 163 14.94 -1.99 -6.46
N ASP A 164 15.54 -1.34 -5.46
CA ASP A 164 16.25 -0.07 -5.60
C ASP A 164 17.68 -0.20 -5.08
N ALA A 165 18.68 -0.13 -6.00
CA ALA A 165 20.09 -0.21 -5.66
C ALA A 165 20.58 0.97 -4.77
N GLY A 166 19.78 2.04 -4.67
CA GLY A 166 20.04 3.18 -3.79
C GLY A 166 19.61 2.97 -2.35
N ASN A 167 19.01 1.83 -1.99
CA ASN A 167 18.48 1.51 -0.67
C ASN A 167 17.52 2.57 -0.10
N ARG A 168 16.77 3.27 -0.95
CA ARG A 168 15.79 4.26 -0.52
C ARG A 168 14.50 3.62 0.00
N VAL A 169 14.32 2.34 -0.31
CA VAL A 169 13.17 1.54 0.15
C VAL A 169 13.68 0.24 0.73
N ILE A 170 13.27 -0.03 1.96
CA ILE A 170 13.53 -1.31 2.64
C ILE A 170 12.27 -2.16 2.53
N PRO A 171 12.32 -3.33 1.88
CA PRO A 171 11.16 -4.22 1.75
C PRO A 171 10.54 -4.60 3.10
N THR A 172 9.21 -4.55 3.21
CA THR A 172 8.47 -4.93 4.42
C THR A 172 7.38 -5.97 4.16
N GLU A 173 6.95 -6.12 2.90
CA GLU A 173 5.96 -7.11 2.48
C GLU A 173 6.19 -7.51 1.02
N THR A 174 5.71 -8.68 0.65
CA THR A 174 5.75 -9.16 -0.74
C THR A 174 4.55 -10.07 -1.02
N SER A 175 4.20 -10.19 -2.29
CA SER A 175 3.24 -11.15 -2.82
C SER A 175 3.53 -11.41 -4.30
N TYR A 176 2.66 -12.19 -4.97
CA TYR A 176 2.69 -12.37 -6.41
C TYR A 176 1.32 -11.99 -6.96
N ILE A 177 1.31 -11.31 -8.10
CA ILE A 177 0.09 -11.08 -8.87
C ILE A 177 -0.32 -12.39 -9.53
N SER A 178 -1.58 -12.75 -9.38
CA SER A 178 -2.16 -14.02 -9.83
C SER A 178 -3.62 -13.84 -10.22
N LEU A 179 -4.20 -14.86 -10.82
CA LEU A 179 -5.64 -14.95 -10.94
C LEU A 179 -6.24 -15.52 -9.65
N VAL A 180 -7.40 -15.00 -9.25
CA VAL A 180 -8.32 -15.63 -8.31
C VAL A 180 -9.57 -16.01 -9.10
N TYR A 181 -10.06 -17.25 -8.93
CA TYR A 181 -11.18 -17.75 -9.73
C TYR A 181 -12.12 -18.66 -8.93
N ASN A 182 -13.38 -18.72 -9.36
CA ASN A 182 -14.41 -19.60 -8.81
C ASN A 182 -14.43 -20.91 -9.62
N GLU A 183 -13.90 -22.01 -9.06
CA GLU A 183 -13.80 -23.31 -9.72
C GLU A 183 -15.16 -23.97 -10.03
N ASN A 184 -16.24 -23.53 -9.35
CA ASN A 184 -17.60 -24.01 -9.65
C ASN A 184 -18.17 -23.40 -10.94
N ARG A 185 -17.53 -22.34 -11.48
CA ARG A 185 -18.02 -21.58 -12.63
C ARG A 185 -17.14 -21.69 -13.87
N ILE A 186 -15.84 -21.86 -13.68
CA ILE A 186 -14.90 -21.89 -14.78
C ILE A 186 -13.68 -22.74 -14.41
N GLU A 187 -13.08 -23.41 -15.40
CA GLU A 187 -11.78 -24.06 -15.25
C GLU A 187 -10.68 -22.99 -15.21
N ALA A 188 -9.60 -23.26 -14.48
CA ALA A 188 -8.45 -22.34 -14.42
C ALA A 188 -7.85 -22.16 -15.83
N PRO A 189 -7.61 -20.92 -16.30
CA PRO A 189 -6.76 -20.72 -17.46
C PRO A 189 -5.31 -21.04 -17.08
N GLU A 190 -4.60 -21.76 -17.94
CA GLU A 190 -3.19 -22.14 -17.70
C GLU A 190 -2.22 -21.14 -18.35
N THR A 191 -2.65 -20.47 -19.44
CA THR A 191 -1.80 -19.58 -20.23
C THR A 191 -2.49 -18.23 -20.51
N LEU A 192 -1.69 -17.23 -20.89
CA LEU A 192 -2.22 -15.95 -21.39
C LEU A 192 -3.14 -16.17 -22.59
N ASP A 193 -2.79 -17.08 -23.51
CA ASP A 193 -3.62 -17.41 -24.69
C ASP A 193 -4.97 -18.03 -24.33
N ASP A 194 -5.08 -18.68 -23.17
CA ASP A 194 -6.37 -19.25 -22.74
C ASP A 194 -7.40 -18.16 -22.52
N LEU A 195 -6.99 -17.00 -22.00
CA LEU A 195 -7.88 -15.86 -21.74
C LEU A 195 -8.47 -15.26 -23.05
N LEU A 196 -7.88 -15.57 -24.20
CA LEU A 196 -8.39 -15.14 -25.52
C LEU A 196 -9.39 -16.13 -26.13
N LYS A 197 -9.56 -17.32 -25.54
CA LYS A 197 -10.47 -18.34 -26.04
C LYS A 197 -11.93 -18.00 -25.73
N PRO A 198 -12.89 -18.41 -26.62
CA PRO A 198 -14.32 -18.17 -26.36
C PRO A 198 -14.84 -18.73 -25.04
N ALA A 199 -14.18 -19.74 -24.47
CA ALA A 199 -14.54 -20.28 -23.15
C ALA A 199 -14.36 -19.27 -22.01
N TYR A 200 -13.52 -18.25 -22.20
CA TYR A 200 -13.22 -17.18 -21.24
C TYR A 200 -13.79 -15.82 -21.65
N GLU A 201 -14.69 -15.78 -22.65
CA GLU A 201 -15.36 -14.54 -23.06
C GLU A 201 -16.10 -13.89 -21.88
N GLY A 202 -15.73 -12.65 -21.54
CA GLY A 202 -16.30 -11.90 -20.44
C GLY A 202 -16.01 -12.48 -19.04
N ALA A 203 -15.07 -13.43 -18.93
CA ALA A 203 -14.77 -14.13 -17.69
C ALA A 203 -13.80 -13.35 -16.79
N LEU A 204 -12.95 -12.49 -17.34
CA LEU A 204 -11.89 -11.81 -16.59
C LEU A 204 -12.27 -10.38 -16.19
N ILE A 205 -12.07 -10.08 -14.91
CA ILE A 205 -11.98 -8.72 -14.40
C ILE A 205 -10.50 -8.42 -14.09
N THR A 206 -10.01 -7.32 -14.61
CA THR A 206 -8.70 -6.76 -14.27
C THR A 206 -8.82 -5.28 -13.95
N GLU A 207 -7.72 -4.64 -13.58
CA GLU A 207 -7.73 -3.23 -13.21
C GLU A 207 -6.90 -2.39 -14.18
N ASP A 208 -7.16 -1.07 -14.14
CA ASP A 208 -6.37 -0.07 -14.85
C ASP A 208 -4.93 -0.04 -14.29
N PRO A 209 -3.91 -0.41 -15.09
CA PRO A 209 -2.51 -0.47 -14.66
C PRO A 209 -1.93 0.90 -14.32
N THR A 210 -2.63 1.99 -14.62
CA THR A 210 -2.20 3.34 -14.22
C THR A 210 -2.57 3.65 -12.77
N GLN A 211 -3.50 2.87 -12.17
CA GLN A 211 -4.12 3.15 -10.88
C GLN A 211 -4.01 1.99 -9.88
N SER A 212 -3.77 0.76 -10.34
CA SER A 212 -3.74 -0.45 -9.52
C SER A 212 -2.45 -1.24 -9.73
N GLU A 213 -1.87 -1.74 -8.63
CA GLU A 213 -0.68 -2.60 -8.66
C GLU A 213 -1.00 -3.98 -9.27
N THR A 214 -2.19 -4.53 -9.07
CA THR A 214 -2.61 -5.79 -9.69
C THR A 214 -2.78 -5.64 -11.20
N GLY A 215 -3.41 -4.56 -11.65
CA GLY A 215 -3.50 -4.21 -13.06
C GLY A 215 -2.13 -3.96 -13.69
N LEU A 216 -1.23 -3.24 -12.99
CA LEU A 216 0.14 -3.04 -13.44
C LEU A 216 0.89 -4.38 -13.54
N GLY A 217 0.77 -5.25 -12.54
CA GLY A 217 1.39 -6.56 -12.58
C GLY A 217 0.94 -7.40 -13.77
N PHE A 218 -0.36 -7.37 -14.08
CA PHE A 218 -0.87 -8.07 -15.27
C PHE A 218 -0.35 -7.46 -16.58
N LEU A 219 -0.31 -6.13 -16.69
CA LEU A 219 0.32 -5.46 -17.84
C LEU A 219 1.78 -5.87 -17.99
N LEU A 220 2.55 -5.86 -16.93
CA LEU A 220 3.96 -6.25 -16.95
C LEU A 220 4.15 -7.72 -17.32
N GLN A 221 3.24 -8.61 -16.91
CA GLN A 221 3.24 -10.01 -17.33
C GLN A 221 2.99 -10.15 -18.84
N THR A 222 2.05 -9.38 -19.39
CA THR A 222 1.82 -9.39 -20.84
C THR A 222 3.02 -8.85 -21.61
N ILE A 223 3.68 -7.80 -21.14
CA ILE A 223 4.91 -7.27 -21.75
C ILE A 223 6.04 -8.31 -21.70
N GLU A 224 6.19 -9.04 -20.58
CA GLU A 224 7.23 -10.06 -20.46
C GLU A 224 7.06 -11.21 -21.45
N ASN A 225 5.83 -11.63 -21.71
CA ASN A 225 5.53 -12.77 -22.55
C ASN A 225 5.36 -12.41 -24.03
N GLU A 226 4.67 -11.32 -24.35
CA GLU A 226 4.37 -10.90 -25.73
C GLU A 226 5.44 -9.94 -26.28
N GLY A 227 6.30 -9.42 -25.41
CA GLY A 227 7.28 -8.40 -25.75
C GLY A 227 6.69 -7.00 -25.90
N GLU A 228 7.57 -6.01 -26.03
CA GLU A 228 7.18 -4.59 -26.15
C GLU A 228 6.42 -4.28 -27.47
N ASP A 229 6.59 -5.11 -28.48
CA ASP A 229 5.90 -4.97 -29.78
C ASP A 229 4.55 -5.69 -29.81
N GLY A 230 4.33 -6.72 -28.98
CA GLY A 230 3.16 -7.61 -29.06
C GLY A 230 2.10 -7.38 -27.97
N TYR A 231 2.48 -6.82 -26.81
CA TYR A 231 1.53 -6.73 -25.68
C TYR A 231 0.27 -5.92 -26.01
N LEU A 232 0.34 -4.90 -26.84
CA LEU A 232 -0.84 -4.12 -27.24
C LEU A 232 -1.82 -4.94 -28.10
N GLU A 233 -1.31 -5.76 -29.02
CA GLU A 233 -2.15 -6.68 -29.80
C GLU A 233 -2.85 -7.70 -28.89
N TYR A 234 -2.14 -8.20 -27.87
CA TYR A 234 -2.74 -9.07 -26.86
C TYR A 234 -3.88 -8.38 -26.10
N TRP A 235 -3.70 -7.11 -25.68
CA TRP A 235 -4.74 -6.33 -24.99
C TRP A 235 -5.92 -5.99 -25.89
N GLU A 236 -5.70 -5.78 -27.20
CA GLU A 236 -6.80 -5.66 -28.19
C GLU A 236 -7.63 -6.95 -28.23
N ALA A 237 -6.98 -8.11 -28.32
CA ALA A 237 -7.65 -9.40 -28.30
C ALA A 237 -8.39 -9.67 -26.98
N LEU A 238 -7.85 -9.26 -25.83
CA LEU A 238 -8.56 -9.32 -24.55
C LEU A 238 -9.83 -8.44 -24.54
N GLN A 239 -9.77 -7.23 -25.12
CA GLN A 239 -10.94 -6.37 -25.25
C GLN A 239 -12.01 -6.99 -26.17
N GLU A 240 -11.60 -7.59 -27.29
CA GLU A 240 -12.48 -8.36 -28.18
C GLU A 240 -13.12 -9.55 -27.46
N ASN A 241 -12.41 -10.15 -26.47
CA ASN A 241 -12.93 -11.21 -25.60
C ASN A 241 -13.65 -10.67 -24.35
N ASN A 242 -14.08 -9.40 -24.37
CA ASN A 242 -14.92 -8.76 -23.36
C ASN A 242 -14.29 -8.71 -21.93
N VAL A 243 -12.96 -8.54 -21.82
CA VAL A 243 -12.33 -8.26 -20.51
C VAL A 243 -12.94 -7.02 -19.86
N ARG A 244 -13.19 -7.08 -18.57
CA ARG A 244 -13.65 -5.91 -17.79
C ARG A 244 -12.46 -5.26 -17.09
N ILE A 245 -12.28 -3.96 -17.31
CA ILE A 245 -11.22 -3.18 -16.69
C ILE A 245 -11.86 -2.18 -15.72
N LEU A 246 -11.50 -2.29 -14.44
CA LEU A 246 -12.02 -1.42 -13.38
C LEU A 246 -10.91 -0.52 -12.82
N GLY A 247 -11.29 0.57 -12.14
CA GLY A 247 -10.34 1.60 -11.70
C GLY A 247 -9.52 1.22 -10.47
N SER A 248 -9.98 0.25 -9.67
CA SER A 248 -9.29 -0.17 -8.45
C SER A 248 -9.43 -1.66 -8.20
N TRP A 249 -8.47 -2.21 -7.44
CA TRP A 249 -8.58 -3.60 -6.96
C TRP A 249 -9.83 -3.82 -6.11
N SER A 250 -10.20 -2.87 -5.25
CA SER A 250 -11.39 -3.00 -4.41
C SER A 250 -12.67 -3.10 -5.22
N ASP A 251 -12.80 -2.33 -6.31
CA ASP A 251 -13.97 -2.40 -7.20
C ASP A 251 -13.98 -3.72 -7.99
N ALA A 252 -12.80 -4.16 -8.47
CA ALA A 252 -12.63 -5.41 -9.21
C ALA A 252 -12.99 -6.62 -8.33
N TYR A 253 -12.46 -6.64 -7.11
CA TYR A 253 -12.71 -7.71 -6.17
C TYR A 253 -14.17 -7.74 -5.69
N ALA A 254 -14.79 -6.57 -5.48
CA ALA A 254 -16.20 -6.47 -5.17
C ALA A 254 -17.10 -6.98 -6.32
N ALA A 255 -16.77 -6.65 -7.56
CA ALA A 255 -17.48 -7.16 -8.73
C ALA A 255 -17.35 -8.69 -8.87
N TYR A 256 -16.15 -9.23 -8.62
CA TYR A 256 -15.91 -10.67 -8.55
C TYR A 256 -16.74 -11.35 -7.46
N SER A 257 -16.68 -10.85 -6.21
CA SER A 257 -17.43 -11.38 -5.08
C SER A 257 -18.96 -11.31 -5.28
N ASN A 258 -19.44 -10.32 -6.05
CA ASN A 258 -20.85 -10.24 -6.47
C ASN A 258 -21.19 -11.22 -7.60
N GLY A 259 -20.23 -12.01 -8.08
CA GLY A 259 -20.44 -13.00 -9.14
C GLY A 259 -20.57 -12.41 -10.54
N GLU A 260 -20.11 -11.18 -10.78
CA GLU A 260 -20.21 -10.52 -12.09
C GLU A 260 -19.32 -11.13 -13.16
N ALA A 261 -18.16 -11.68 -12.75
CA ALA A 261 -17.31 -12.54 -13.58
C ALA A 261 -16.65 -13.62 -12.69
N PRO A 262 -16.21 -14.76 -13.26
CA PRO A 262 -15.66 -15.86 -12.49
C PRO A 262 -14.15 -15.76 -12.21
N ILE A 263 -13.44 -14.78 -12.77
CA ILE A 263 -12.00 -14.58 -12.62
C ILE A 263 -11.70 -13.10 -12.32
N VAL A 264 -10.78 -12.84 -11.39
CA VAL A 264 -10.24 -11.51 -11.10
C VAL A 264 -8.72 -11.55 -10.98
N MET A 265 -8.04 -10.48 -11.43
CA MET A 265 -6.63 -10.27 -11.09
C MET A 265 -6.52 -9.87 -9.63
N SER A 266 -5.69 -10.57 -8.87
CA SER A 266 -5.52 -10.38 -7.44
C SER A 266 -4.15 -10.89 -6.98
N TYR A 267 -4.07 -11.35 -5.73
CA TYR A 267 -2.84 -11.79 -5.10
C TYR A 267 -2.86 -13.29 -4.78
N ALA A 268 -1.69 -13.90 -4.86
CA ALA A 268 -1.48 -15.33 -4.59
C ALA A 268 -1.71 -15.74 -3.11
N THR A 269 -2.04 -14.80 -2.27
CA THR A 269 -2.35 -14.97 -0.85
C THR A 269 -3.85 -14.88 -0.53
N ASP A 270 -4.70 -14.86 -1.55
CA ASP A 270 -6.15 -14.64 -1.42
C ASP A 270 -6.83 -15.62 -0.44
N GLN A 271 -6.42 -16.89 -0.45
CA GLN A 271 -6.99 -17.90 0.44
C GLN A 271 -6.71 -17.65 1.95
N VAL A 272 -5.69 -16.84 2.28
CA VAL A 272 -5.47 -16.42 3.68
C VAL A 272 -6.60 -15.49 4.13
N PHE A 273 -7.10 -14.63 3.23
CA PHE A 273 -8.27 -13.79 3.48
C PHE A 273 -9.53 -14.65 3.62
N ALA A 274 -9.83 -15.52 2.66
CA ALA A 274 -11.01 -16.36 2.61
C ALA A 274 -11.12 -17.27 3.86
N ALA A 275 -10.03 -17.93 4.25
CA ALA A 275 -9.98 -18.79 5.44
C ALA A 275 -10.28 -18.05 6.74
N ARG A 276 -10.04 -16.73 6.81
CA ARG A 276 -10.36 -15.90 7.99
C ARG A 276 -11.83 -15.51 8.04
N GLY A 277 -12.44 -15.32 6.87
CA GLY A 277 -13.85 -15.02 6.70
C GLY A 277 -14.77 -16.24 6.82
N ASP A 278 -14.20 -17.46 6.89
CA ASP A 278 -14.94 -18.73 6.76
C ASP A 278 -15.72 -18.78 5.43
N GLU A 279 -15.06 -18.27 4.36
CA GLU A 279 -15.61 -18.17 3.02
C GLU A 279 -15.52 -19.50 2.25
N ASP A 280 -16.28 -19.64 1.17
CA ASP A 280 -16.23 -20.85 0.32
C ASP A 280 -14.92 -20.87 -0.49
N MET A 281 -13.98 -21.71 -0.10
CA MET A 281 -12.68 -21.82 -0.74
C MET A 281 -12.75 -22.15 -2.24
N SER A 282 -13.84 -22.70 -2.73
CA SER A 282 -14.05 -22.96 -4.16
C SER A 282 -14.19 -21.65 -4.98
N GLU A 283 -14.48 -20.54 -4.33
CA GLU A 283 -14.53 -19.21 -4.94
C GLU A 283 -13.19 -18.46 -4.85
N HIS A 284 -12.20 -19.04 -4.18
CA HIS A 284 -10.91 -18.41 -3.89
C HIS A 284 -9.72 -19.25 -4.41
N GLN A 285 -9.90 -19.92 -5.55
CA GLN A 285 -8.82 -20.68 -6.15
C GLN A 285 -7.81 -19.74 -6.82
N VAL A 286 -6.52 -20.10 -6.75
CA VAL A 286 -5.42 -19.29 -7.28
C VAL A 286 -4.79 -19.98 -8.49
N ALA A 287 -4.52 -19.23 -9.54
CA ALA A 287 -3.83 -19.71 -10.73
C ALA A 287 -2.77 -18.74 -11.23
N PHE A 288 -1.70 -19.28 -11.79
CA PHE A 288 -0.63 -18.51 -12.42
C PHE A 288 -0.59 -18.82 -13.92
N LEU A 289 -0.87 -17.80 -14.73
CA LEU A 289 -0.75 -17.89 -16.19
C LEU A 289 0.70 -18.18 -16.59
N ASN A 290 0.92 -19.11 -17.49
CA ASN A 290 2.24 -19.59 -17.91
C ASN A 290 3.10 -20.11 -16.75
N ASN A 291 2.51 -20.48 -15.60
CA ASN A 291 3.22 -20.76 -14.34
C ASN A 291 4.08 -19.60 -13.80
N GLN A 292 3.79 -18.37 -14.22
CA GLN A 292 4.52 -17.16 -13.88
C GLN A 292 3.69 -16.24 -12.98
N GLY A 293 4.36 -15.54 -12.06
CA GLY A 293 3.74 -14.49 -11.26
C GLY A 293 4.65 -13.27 -11.18
N VAL A 294 4.08 -12.10 -11.37
CA VAL A 294 4.82 -10.85 -11.17
C VAL A 294 4.97 -10.59 -9.68
N ALA A 295 6.21 -10.41 -9.23
CA ALA A 295 6.49 -10.10 -7.85
C ALA A 295 5.96 -8.70 -7.50
N TYR A 296 5.10 -8.64 -6.51
CA TYR A 296 4.73 -7.43 -5.79
C TYR A 296 5.64 -7.29 -4.58
N VAL A 297 6.39 -6.22 -4.48
CA VAL A 297 7.22 -5.91 -3.32
C VAL A 297 6.93 -4.47 -2.89
N ALA A 298 6.55 -4.31 -1.63
CA ALA A 298 6.38 -3.00 -1.03
C ALA A 298 7.26 -2.86 0.22
N GLY A 299 7.62 -1.64 0.54
CA GLY A 299 8.54 -1.37 1.62
C GLY A 299 8.34 -0.02 2.28
N ILE A 300 9.28 0.35 3.12
CA ILE A 300 9.32 1.64 3.80
C ILE A 300 10.42 2.51 3.22
N GLY A 301 10.10 3.77 2.93
CA GLY A 301 11.06 4.80 2.52
C GLY A 301 11.02 5.97 3.49
N THR A 302 12.20 6.46 3.90
CA THR A 302 12.35 7.66 4.75
C THR A 302 12.28 8.89 3.87
N PHE A 303 11.39 9.83 4.16
CA PHE A 303 11.36 11.11 3.42
C PHE A 303 12.68 11.88 3.64
N ALA A 304 13.22 12.42 2.54
CA ALA A 304 14.54 13.08 2.56
C ALA A 304 14.64 14.30 3.51
N ASP A 305 13.50 14.93 3.83
CA ASP A 305 13.42 16.08 4.74
C ASP A 305 13.07 15.68 6.18
N SER A 306 12.93 14.39 6.48
CA SER A 306 12.61 13.97 7.84
C SER A 306 13.76 14.29 8.80
N GLU A 307 13.45 14.99 9.89
CA GLU A 307 14.37 15.23 11.00
C GLU A 307 14.40 14.05 11.98
N ARG A 308 13.60 13.00 11.70
CA ARG A 308 13.42 11.81 12.57
C ARG A 308 13.89 10.52 11.91
N ALA A 309 14.90 10.60 11.02
CA ALA A 309 15.40 9.42 10.31
C ALA A 309 15.76 8.25 11.26
N GLY A 310 16.40 8.56 12.43
CA GLY A 310 16.71 7.53 13.42
C GLY A 310 15.49 6.86 14.04
N LEU A 311 14.34 7.57 14.16
CA LEU A 311 13.09 6.96 14.63
C LEU A 311 12.42 6.15 13.51
N VAL A 312 12.57 6.56 12.24
CA VAL A 312 12.16 5.74 11.08
C VAL A 312 12.97 4.45 11.02
N ASP A 313 14.28 4.49 11.30
CA ASP A 313 15.12 3.29 11.34
C ASP A 313 14.63 2.32 12.45
N GLN A 314 14.32 2.81 13.65
CA GLN A 314 13.73 2.00 14.73
C GLN A 314 12.38 1.39 14.32
N PHE A 315 11.54 2.14 13.63
CA PHE A 315 10.28 1.62 13.11
C PHE A 315 10.51 0.57 12.01
N THR A 316 11.49 0.76 11.15
CA THR A 316 11.89 -0.21 10.11
C THR A 316 12.40 -1.51 10.76
N GLU A 317 13.25 -1.42 11.77
CA GLU A 317 13.70 -2.58 12.56
C GLU A 317 12.54 -3.34 13.21
N PHE A 318 11.60 -2.59 13.80
CA PHE A 318 10.39 -3.16 14.38
C PHE A 318 9.58 -3.89 13.30
N MET A 319 9.36 -3.29 12.12
CA MET A 319 8.64 -3.91 11.00
C MET A 319 9.35 -5.16 10.47
N LEU A 320 10.69 -5.21 10.48
CA LEU A 320 11.47 -6.37 10.04
C LEU A 320 11.63 -7.45 11.14
N SER A 321 11.16 -7.20 12.36
CA SER A 321 11.26 -8.21 13.42
C SER A 321 10.41 -9.45 13.08
N PRO A 322 10.89 -10.67 13.39
CA PRO A 322 10.19 -11.91 13.04
C PRO A 322 8.75 -11.97 13.56
N ARG A 323 8.52 -11.41 14.76
CA ARG A 323 7.19 -11.36 15.37
C ARG A 323 6.23 -10.48 14.58
N VAL A 324 6.70 -9.27 14.18
CA VAL A 324 5.89 -8.32 13.43
C VAL A 324 5.63 -8.86 12.03
N GLN A 325 6.64 -9.37 11.35
CA GLN A 325 6.53 -9.99 10.04
C GLN A 325 5.53 -11.15 10.04
N SER A 326 5.58 -12.03 11.05
CA SER A 326 4.61 -13.13 11.18
C SER A 326 3.17 -12.64 11.36
N LYS A 327 2.97 -11.56 12.11
CA LYS A 327 1.63 -11.04 12.37
C LYS A 327 1.09 -10.22 11.20
N VAL A 328 1.93 -9.36 10.62
CA VAL A 328 1.55 -8.53 9.46
C VAL A 328 1.26 -9.41 8.25
N ALA A 329 2.02 -10.48 8.00
CA ALA A 329 1.73 -11.43 6.93
C ALA A 329 0.29 -11.93 6.95
N VAL A 330 -0.24 -12.24 8.13
CA VAL A 330 -1.63 -12.70 8.29
C VAL A 330 -2.62 -11.54 8.23
N LEU A 331 -2.31 -10.39 8.85
CA LEU A 331 -3.23 -9.24 8.91
C LEU A 331 -3.35 -8.52 7.57
N ASN A 332 -2.25 -8.39 6.84
CA ASN A 332 -2.17 -7.72 5.54
C ASN A 332 -2.26 -8.70 4.35
N VAL A 333 -2.48 -9.98 4.64
CA VAL A 333 -2.62 -11.03 3.62
C VAL A 333 -1.45 -11.01 2.62
N ALA A 334 -0.21 -11.00 3.14
CA ALA A 334 1.02 -10.89 2.34
C ALA A 334 2.07 -11.90 2.82
N PHE A 335 3.08 -12.17 2.00
CA PHE A 335 4.23 -12.95 2.44
C PHE A 335 5.18 -12.07 3.27
N PRO A 336 5.80 -12.62 4.33
CA PRO A 336 6.86 -11.93 5.05
C PRO A 336 8.10 -11.81 4.17
N VAL A 337 8.84 -10.73 4.33
CA VAL A 337 10.09 -10.48 3.60
C VAL A 337 11.33 -11.09 4.27
N VAL A 338 11.21 -11.55 5.51
CA VAL A 338 12.32 -12.15 6.26
C VAL A 338 12.24 -13.68 6.27
N THR A 339 13.40 -14.33 6.33
CA THR A 339 13.52 -15.80 6.31
C THR A 339 13.16 -16.47 7.63
N ASN A 340 13.10 -15.70 8.72
CA ASN A 340 12.93 -16.19 10.09
C ASN A 340 11.55 -15.84 10.70
N ALA A 341 10.58 -15.44 9.90
CA ALA A 341 9.21 -15.27 10.35
C ALA A 341 8.58 -16.63 10.73
N ASN A 342 7.84 -16.66 11.85
CA ASN A 342 7.15 -17.86 12.30
C ASN A 342 5.66 -17.77 11.96
N LEU A 343 5.27 -18.31 10.82
CA LEU A 343 3.92 -18.25 10.28
C LEU A 343 3.00 -19.31 10.92
N PRO A 344 1.66 -19.14 10.88
CA PRO A 344 0.72 -20.19 11.24
C PRO A 344 0.96 -21.47 10.42
N ALA A 345 0.72 -22.64 11.03
CA ALA A 345 1.02 -23.93 10.41
C ALA A 345 0.31 -24.19 9.07
N ASN A 346 -0.85 -23.55 8.86
CA ASN A 346 -1.63 -23.65 7.62
C ASN A 346 -1.36 -22.52 6.62
N PHE A 347 -0.43 -21.62 6.90
CA PHE A 347 -0.16 -20.48 6.01
C PHE A 347 0.34 -20.94 4.64
N ASP A 348 1.25 -21.91 4.60
CA ASP A 348 1.79 -22.45 3.35
C ASP A 348 0.72 -23.22 2.53
N GLU A 349 -0.33 -23.71 3.18
CA GLU A 349 -1.46 -24.38 2.51
C GLU A 349 -2.43 -23.38 1.87
N LEU A 350 -2.40 -22.12 2.32
CA LEU A 350 -3.28 -21.03 1.91
C LEU A 350 -2.58 -20.02 0.99
N THR A 351 -1.33 -20.26 0.63
CA THR A 351 -0.54 -19.33 -0.18
C THR A 351 0.12 -20.07 -1.33
N TYR A 352 0.24 -19.37 -2.45
CA TYR A 352 0.76 -19.94 -3.68
C TYR A 352 1.97 -19.16 -4.16
N THR A 353 2.96 -19.87 -4.69
CA THR A 353 4.14 -19.27 -5.32
C THR A 353 4.24 -19.75 -6.76
N PRO A 354 4.54 -18.88 -7.73
CA PRO A 354 4.72 -19.29 -9.11
C PRO A 354 5.97 -20.15 -9.28
N GLN A 355 6.02 -20.92 -10.35
CA GLN A 355 7.24 -21.67 -10.71
C GLN A 355 8.33 -20.72 -11.21
N GLU A 356 7.93 -19.64 -11.87
CA GLU A 356 8.82 -18.58 -12.36
C GLU A 356 8.33 -17.22 -11.85
N THR A 357 9.25 -16.46 -11.27
CA THR A 357 8.98 -15.10 -10.79
C THR A 357 9.43 -14.07 -11.80
N ILE A 358 8.49 -13.23 -12.24
CA ILE A 358 8.78 -12.04 -13.03
C ILE A 358 9.07 -10.89 -12.06
N SER A 359 10.25 -10.27 -12.18
CA SER A 359 10.65 -9.15 -11.32
C SER A 359 11.06 -7.95 -12.17
N TYR A 360 10.53 -6.80 -11.79
CA TYR A 360 10.85 -5.51 -12.40
C TYR A 360 11.53 -4.62 -11.35
N GLY A 361 12.85 -4.43 -11.50
CA GLY A 361 13.58 -3.50 -10.66
C GLY A 361 13.46 -2.04 -11.17
N TYR A 362 13.92 -1.11 -10.35
CA TYR A 362 13.85 0.33 -10.60
C TYR A 362 14.43 0.73 -11.97
N ASP A 363 15.61 0.23 -12.33
CA ASP A 363 16.26 0.64 -13.58
C ASP A 363 15.50 0.22 -14.84
N ARG A 364 14.85 -0.96 -14.81
CA ARG A 364 14.03 -1.44 -15.94
C ARG A 364 12.76 -0.61 -16.08
N LEU A 365 12.08 -0.28 -14.98
CA LEU A 365 10.85 0.50 -15.02
C LEU A 365 11.11 1.98 -15.33
N ARG A 366 12.16 2.59 -14.79
CA ARG A 366 12.45 4.02 -14.94
C ARG A 366 12.45 4.52 -16.39
N GLY A 367 12.95 3.69 -17.32
CA GLY A 367 13.06 4.06 -18.73
C GLY A 367 11.81 3.77 -19.57
N ASN A 368 10.91 2.93 -19.07
CA ASN A 368 9.89 2.28 -19.89
C ASN A 368 8.47 2.48 -19.38
N LEU A 369 8.27 2.53 -18.05
CA LEU A 369 6.95 2.48 -17.42
C LEU A 369 5.95 3.50 -17.98
N SER A 370 6.34 4.76 -18.11
CA SER A 370 5.43 5.80 -18.62
C SER A 370 5.04 5.54 -20.09
N GLY A 371 6.02 5.10 -20.90
CA GLY A 371 5.78 4.77 -22.30
C GLY A 371 4.80 3.61 -22.48
N TRP A 372 4.96 2.55 -21.68
CA TRP A 372 4.06 1.41 -21.71
C TRP A 372 2.64 1.77 -21.24
N LEU A 373 2.51 2.50 -20.13
CA LEU A 373 1.22 2.95 -19.61
C LEU A 373 0.50 3.92 -20.56
N ASP A 374 1.22 4.86 -21.18
CA ASP A 374 0.66 5.79 -22.16
C ASP A 374 0.20 5.08 -23.43
N ALA A 375 0.95 4.07 -23.89
CA ALA A 375 0.58 3.27 -25.06
C ALA A 375 -0.66 2.41 -24.76
N TRP A 376 -0.68 1.72 -23.63
CA TRP A 376 -1.82 0.93 -23.17
C TRP A 376 -3.07 1.81 -23.00
N SER A 377 -2.96 2.97 -22.33
CA SER A 377 -4.11 3.87 -22.11
C SER A 377 -4.71 4.37 -23.43
N ARG A 378 -3.90 4.68 -24.44
CA ARG A 378 -4.39 5.05 -25.78
C ARG A 378 -5.11 3.90 -26.47
N GLN A 379 -4.60 2.67 -26.34
CA GLN A 379 -5.19 1.48 -26.93
C GLN A 379 -6.56 1.17 -26.31
N VAL A 380 -6.66 1.18 -24.99
CA VAL A 380 -7.87 0.77 -24.25
C VAL A 380 -8.96 1.84 -24.27
N SER A 381 -8.60 3.13 -24.41
CA SER A 381 -9.55 4.26 -24.44
C SER A 381 -10.06 4.60 -25.82
N GLY A 382 -9.48 4.05 -26.89
CA GLY A 382 -9.85 4.31 -28.29
C GLY A 382 -10.94 3.42 -28.77
#